data_5bff443dd524b25a9f7e18561e897abd
#
_entry.id   5bff443dd524b25a9f7e18561e897abd
#
_cell.length_a   1.000
_cell.length_b   1.000
_cell.length_c   1.000
_cell.angle_alpha   90.00
_cell.angle_beta   90.00
_cell.angle_gamma   90.00
#
_symmetry.space_group_name_H-M   'P 1'
#
loop_
_entity.id
_entity.type
_entity.pdbx_description
1 polymer ?
#
loop_
_entity_poly.entity_id
_entity_poly.type
_entity_poly.pdbx_seq_one_letter_code
_entity_poly.pdbx_strand_id
1 'polypeptide(L)'
;MQDVVLNVQKRTLVGKKAKTLYSEKKVPGVFYMGSENVTLQADEAPIRTLVRSHAAHVIKVKFEDGSEQRAVLSEVQFDPVVGKILHFDLHGIRAGEKITVEIPVRLTGSAKGIKDGGILQQSIHRIRIHCEPDSVPEHVTVDVAELGIGDSVHIKDLKLEGIKIMDNLESAIVTVVPPPVIKEETPEAAAAAAAEAPAEPEVIGKTKKTEEGAEAAPDEKAKK
;
A
#
# COMPACT_ATOMS: atom_id res chain seq x y z
N MET A 1 -1.17 -22.35 -13.89
CA MET A 1 -0.93 -20.92 -14.13
C MET A 1 -1.93 -20.42 -15.15
N GLN A 2 -2.77 -19.46 -14.81
CA GLN A 2 -3.65 -18.84 -15.81
C GLN A 2 -2.85 -17.75 -16.50
N ASP A 3 -2.53 -17.96 -17.78
CA ASP A 3 -1.89 -16.95 -18.62
C ASP A 3 -2.89 -15.81 -18.85
N VAL A 4 -2.78 -14.76 -18.09
CA VAL A 4 -3.60 -13.57 -18.31
C VAL A 4 -3.01 -12.77 -19.47
N VAL A 5 -3.84 -12.47 -20.46
CA VAL A 5 -3.44 -11.68 -21.62
C VAL A 5 -3.86 -10.23 -21.41
N LEU A 6 -2.90 -9.32 -21.50
CA LEU A 6 -3.13 -7.88 -21.42
C LEU A 6 -2.88 -7.24 -22.79
N ASN A 7 -3.91 -6.66 -23.39
CA ASN A 7 -3.77 -5.90 -24.63
C ASN A 7 -3.31 -4.48 -24.28
N VAL A 8 -2.24 -4.03 -24.93
CA VAL A 8 -1.66 -2.70 -24.69
C VAL A 8 -1.49 -1.96 -26.02
N GLN A 9 -1.61 -0.64 -25.93
CA GLN A 9 -1.41 0.28 -27.03
C GLN A 9 -0.22 1.18 -26.73
N LYS A 10 0.59 1.50 -27.73
CA LYS A 10 1.66 2.48 -27.59
C LYS A 10 1.04 3.87 -27.38
N ARG A 11 1.49 4.57 -26.37
CA ARG A 11 0.98 5.89 -26.02
C ARG A 11 1.82 6.99 -26.64
N THR A 12 1.17 7.90 -27.35
CA THR A 12 1.79 9.12 -27.89
C THR A 12 1.55 10.35 -27.02
N LEU A 13 0.49 10.32 -26.17
CA LEU A 13 0.13 11.41 -25.29
C LEU A 13 0.97 11.40 -24.02
N VAL A 14 1.71 12.50 -23.79
CA VAL A 14 2.62 12.65 -22.64
C VAL A 14 2.20 13.85 -21.79
N GLY A 15 2.53 13.82 -20.49
CA GLY A 15 2.30 14.91 -19.55
C GLY A 15 0.82 15.13 -19.23
N LYS A 16 0.41 16.41 -19.13
CA LYS A 16 -0.95 16.79 -18.70
C LYS A 16 -2.07 16.24 -19.59
N LYS A 17 -1.78 15.97 -20.87
CA LYS A 17 -2.74 15.39 -21.81
C LYS A 17 -3.07 13.93 -21.50
N ALA A 18 -2.24 13.21 -20.75
CA ALA A 18 -2.53 11.85 -20.32
C ALA A 18 -3.77 11.76 -19.39
N LYS A 19 -4.20 12.88 -18.79
CA LYS A 19 -5.42 12.91 -17.95
C LYS A 19 -6.70 12.60 -18.73
N THR A 20 -6.73 12.83 -20.03
CA THR A 20 -7.90 12.48 -20.86
C THR A 20 -8.13 10.97 -20.94
N LEU A 21 -7.08 10.15 -20.80
CA LEU A 21 -7.17 8.69 -20.84
C LEU A 21 -8.06 8.13 -19.71
N TYR A 22 -8.04 8.77 -18.55
CA TYR A 22 -8.90 8.34 -17.43
C TYR A 22 -10.39 8.52 -17.71
N SER A 23 -10.76 9.48 -18.55
CA SER A 23 -12.14 9.67 -19.01
C SER A 23 -12.59 8.56 -19.95
N GLU A 24 -11.64 7.96 -20.67
CA GLU A 24 -11.84 6.83 -21.58
C GLU A 24 -11.70 5.47 -20.88
N LYS A 25 -11.54 5.44 -19.54
CA LYS A 25 -11.26 4.24 -18.74
C LYS A 25 -9.97 3.52 -19.13
N LYS A 26 -9.02 4.27 -19.68
CA LYS A 26 -7.67 3.79 -20.00
C LYS A 26 -6.69 4.28 -18.95
N VAL A 27 -5.73 3.44 -18.63
CA VAL A 27 -4.67 3.73 -17.66
C VAL A 27 -3.35 3.84 -18.40
N PRO A 28 -2.58 4.91 -18.16
CA PRO A 28 -1.23 5.02 -18.67
C PRO A 28 -0.30 4.07 -17.93
N GLY A 29 0.66 3.49 -18.63
CA GLY A 29 1.68 2.63 -18.06
C GLY A 29 3.01 2.74 -18.80
N VAL A 30 4.00 2.05 -18.26
CA VAL A 30 5.32 1.89 -18.86
C VAL A 30 5.69 0.41 -18.90
N PHE A 31 6.23 -0.02 -20.03
CA PHE A 31 6.85 -1.31 -20.18
C PHE A 31 8.34 -1.12 -20.32
N TYR A 32 9.12 -1.78 -19.50
CA TYR A 32 10.57 -1.74 -19.56
C TYR A 32 11.17 -3.15 -19.63
N MET A 33 12.12 -3.30 -20.53
CA MET A 33 12.87 -4.54 -20.74
C MET A 33 14.35 -4.20 -20.96
N GLY A 34 15.14 -4.31 -19.89
CA GLY A 34 16.55 -3.87 -19.90
C GLY A 34 16.68 -2.35 -20.08
N SER A 35 17.24 -1.91 -21.22
CA SER A 35 17.42 -0.47 -21.53
C SER A 35 16.26 0.14 -22.32
N GLU A 36 15.33 -0.66 -22.79
CA GLU A 36 14.20 -0.19 -23.61
C GLU A 36 13.00 0.13 -22.74
N ASN A 37 12.49 1.37 -22.87
CA ASN A 37 11.30 1.83 -22.19
C ASN A 37 10.25 2.22 -23.21
N VAL A 38 9.09 1.59 -23.13
CA VAL A 38 7.94 1.86 -24.03
C VAL A 38 6.78 2.39 -23.21
N THR A 39 6.32 3.58 -23.55
CA THR A 39 5.12 4.15 -22.92
C THR A 39 3.86 3.51 -23.47
N LEU A 40 2.99 3.04 -22.61
CA LEU A 40 1.81 2.27 -22.92
C LEU A 40 0.53 2.92 -22.40
N GLN A 41 -0.57 2.42 -22.91
CA GLN A 41 -1.89 2.57 -22.32
C GLN A 41 -2.65 1.25 -22.44
N ALA A 42 -3.46 0.94 -21.45
CA ALA A 42 -4.30 -0.25 -21.45
C ALA A 42 -5.65 0.06 -20.79
N ASP A 43 -6.62 -0.80 -21.01
CA ASP A 43 -7.92 -0.70 -20.36
C ASP A 43 -7.80 -0.97 -18.84
N GLU A 44 -8.56 -0.23 -18.03
CA GLU A 44 -8.52 -0.35 -16.57
C GLU A 44 -9.02 -1.71 -16.06
N ALA A 45 -10.03 -2.29 -16.72
CA ALA A 45 -10.69 -3.50 -16.25
C ALA A 45 -9.77 -4.73 -16.15
N PRO A 46 -8.94 -5.09 -17.16
CA PRO A 46 -7.99 -6.19 -17.05
C PRO A 46 -6.95 -5.96 -15.95
N ILE A 47 -6.42 -4.72 -15.83
CA ILE A 47 -5.43 -4.38 -14.81
C ILE A 47 -6.03 -4.52 -13.42
N ARG A 48 -7.27 -4.05 -13.22
CA ARG A 48 -7.99 -4.17 -11.95
C ARG A 48 -8.20 -5.63 -11.55
N THR A 49 -8.47 -6.51 -12.51
CA THR A 49 -8.61 -7.95 -12.27
C THR A 49 -7.28 -8.57 -11.84
N LEU A 50 -6.17 -8.20 -12.49
CA LEU A 50 -4.82 -8.64 -12.14
C LEU A 50 -4.46 -8.23 -10.70
N VAL A 51 -4.72 -6.98 -10.35
CA VAL A 51 -4.42 -6.46 -9.02
C VAL A 51 -5.28 -7.13 -7.94
N ARG A 52 -6.56 -7.42 -8.22
CA ARG A 52 -7.46 -8.09 -7.28
C ARG A 52 -7.11 -9.54 -7.03
N SER A 53 -6.49 -10.21 -7.97
CA SER A 53 -6.09 -11.60 -7.80
C SER A 53 -5.03 -11.78 -6.72
N HIS A 54 -4.37 -10.67 -6.31
CA HIS A 54 -3.30 -10.66 -5.31
C HIS A 54 -2.20 -11.71 -5.55
N ALA A 55 -2.08 -12.22 -6.76
CA ALA A 55 -1.08 -13.19 -7.12
C ALA A 55 0.00 -12.54 -7.99
N ALA A 56 1.23 -12.99 -7.86
CA ALA A 56 2.28 -12.61 -8.77
C ALA A 56 2.06 -13.35 -10.10
N HIS A 57 1.52 -12.64 -11.08
CA HIS A 57 1.25 -13.23 -12.38
C HIS A 57 2.30 -12.84 -13.40
N VAL A 58 2.84 -13.84 -14.07
CA VAL A 58 3.48 -13.65 -15.37
C VAL A 58 2.36 -13.47 -16.39
N ILE A 59 2.30 -12.30 -17.01
CA ILE A 59 1.27 -11.94 -18.00
C ILE A 59 1.84 -11.94 -19.41
N LYS A 60 1.00 -12.25 -20.39
CA LYS A 60 1.31 -12.07 -21.81
C LYS A 60 0.81 -10.71 -22.26
N VAL A 61 1.72 -9.84 -22.60
CA VAL A 61 1.43 -8.49 -23.11
C VAL A 61 1.34 -8.56 -24.62
N LYS A 62 0.19 -8.22 -25.18
CA LYS A 62 -0.04 -8.11 -26.63
C LYS A 62 -0.01 -6.65 -27.04
N PHE A 63 0.92 -6.31 -27.90
CA PHE A 63 1.02 -4.99 -28.52
C PHE A 63 0.14 -4.90 -29.77
N GLU A 64 -0.24 -3.70 -30.18
CA GLU A 64 -0.98 -3.46 -31.42
C GLU A 64 -0.21 -3.95 -32.67
N ASP A 65 1.11 -3.97 -32.61
CA ASP A 65 1.98 -4.47 -33.70
C ASP A 65 1.91 -5.99 -33.85
N GLY A 66 1.06 -6.68 -33.05
CA GLY A 66 0.94 -8.15 -33.06
C GLY A 66 2.07 -8.87 -32.31
N SER A 67 3.03 -8.15 -31.74
CA SER A 67 4.08 -8.75 -30.92
C SER A 67 3.54 -9.14 -29.55
N GLU A 68 3.94 -10.31 -29.06
CA GLU A 68 3.62 -10.80 -27.72
C GLU A 68 4.91 -10.86 -26.91
N GLN A 69 4.85 -10.36 -25.68
CA GLN A 69 5.97 -10.42 -24.74
C GLN A 69 5.49 -10.86 -23.36
N ARG A 70 6.35 -11.58 -22.63
CA ARG A 70 6.08 -11.96 -21.24
C ARG A 70 6.54 -10.83 -20.33
N ALA A 71 5.71 -10.46 -19.37
CA ALA A 71 6.01 -9.42 -18.40
C ALA A 71 5.43 -9.77 -17.04
N VAL A 72 5.94 -9.08 -16.01
CA VAL A 72 5.37 -9.07 -14.66
C VAL A 72 4.88 -7.67 -14.35
N LEU A 73 3.74 -7.59 -13.67
CA LEU A 73 3.24 -6.35 -13.10
C LEU A 73 4.12 -5.99 -11.89
N SER A 74 4.92 -4.93 -12.02
CA SER A 74 5.88 -4.52 -11.00
C SER A 74 5.23 -3.61 -9.97
N GLU A 75 4.66 -2.51 -10.41
CA GLU A 75 4.03 -1.52 -9.53
C GLU A 75 2.70 -1.04 -10.11
N VAL A 76 1.77 -0.74 -9.22
CA VAL A 76 0.50 -0.11 -9.58
C VAL A 76 0.20 1.02 -8.61
N GLN A 77 0.02 2.21 -9.16
CA GLN A 77 -0.31 3.40 -8.39
C GLN A 77 -1.82 3.63 -8.37
N PHE A 78 -2.34 3.92 -7.18
CA PHE A 78 -3.76 4.16 -6.96
C PHE A 78 -4.01 5.58 -6.48
N ASP A 79 -5.17 6.12 -6.84
CA ASP A 79 -5.71 7.30 -6.22
C ASP A 79 -6.18 6.95 -4.80
N PRO A 80 -5.65 7.60 -3.75
CA PRO A 80 -5.96 7.26 -2.36
C PRO A 80 -7.43 7.56 -1.97
N VAL A 81 -8.11 8.45 -2.70
CA VAL A 81 -9.47 8.87 -2.41
C VAL A 81 -10.50 8.04 -3.18
N VAL A 82 -10.27 7.86 -4.47
CA VAL A 82 -11.24 7.22 -5.36
C VAL A 82 -10.92 5.74 -5.59
N GLY A 83 -9.69 5.31 -5.30
CA GLY A 83 -9.22 3.94 -5.57
C GLY A 83 -9.10 3.60 -7.05
N LYS A 84 -9.01 4.60 -7.92
CA LYS A 84 -8.73 4.40 -9.35
C LYS A 84 -7.26 4.11 -9.56
N ILE A 85 -6.97 3.30 -10.59
CA ILE A 85 -5.60 3.05 -11.01
C ILE A 85 -5.10 4.27 -11.78
N LEU A 86 -3.98 4.85 -11.31
CA LEU A 86 -3.34 6.01 -11.93
C LEU A 86 -2.23 5.63 -12.89
N HIS A 87 -1.47 4.60 -12.57
CA HIS A 87 -0.34 4.15 -13.36
C HIS A 87 -0.07 2.68 -13.12
N PHE A 88 0.51 2.01 -14.11
CA PHE A 88 1.01 0.66 -13.97
C PHE A 88 2.35 0.48 -14.66
N ASP A 89 3.21 -0.32 -14.05
CA ASP A 89 4.54 -0.63 -14.52
C ASP A 89 4.65 -2.11 -14.85
N LEU A 90 5.09 -2.40 -16.06
CA LEU A 90 5.33 -3.74 -16.54
C LEU A 90 6.83 -3.96 -16.75
N HIS A 91 7.35 -4.98 -16.10
CA HIS A 91 8.72 -5.44 -16.31
C HIS A 91 8.73 -6.61 -17.29
N GLY A 92 9.29 -6.40 -18.48
CA GLY A 92 9.45 -7.42 -19.48
C GLY A 92 10.46 -8.48 -19.06
N ILE A 93 10.13 -9.73 -19.26
CA ILE A 93 10.93 -10.89 -18.86
C ILE A 93 11.77 -11.37 -20.02
N ARG A 94 13.07 -11.50 -19.82
CA ARG A 94 13.99 -12.21 -20.72
C ARG A 94 14.23 -13.63 -20.20
N ALA A 95 14.38 -14.58 -21.10
CA ALA A 95 14.71 -15.94 -20.70
C ALA A 95 16.05 -15.97 -19.93
N GLY A 96 16.03 -16.60 -18.74
CA GLY A 96 17.22 -16.71 -17.87
C GLY A 96 17.51 -15.48 -16.99
N GLU A 97 16.71 -14.42 -17.06
CA GLU A 97 16.86 -13.25 -16.18
C GLU A 97 16.05 -13.46 -14.90
N LYS A 98 16.71 -13.24 -13.75
CA LYS A 98 16.02 -13.27 -12.45
C LYS A 98 15.27 -11.98 -12.25
N ILE A 99 14.05 -12.09 -11.77
CA ILE A 99 13.17 -10.97 -11.53
C ILE A 99 12.89 -10.79 -10.03
N THR A 100 12.66 -9.54 -9.64
CA THR A 100 12.18 -9.23 -8.28
C THR A 100 10.68 -8.98 -8.34
N VAL A 101 9.93 -9.74 -7.56
CA VAL A 101 8.45 -9.68 -7.52
C VAL A 101 7.97 -9.63 -6.09
N GLU A 102 6.84 -8.95 -5.87
CA GLU A 102 6.12 -8.97 -4.61
C GLU A 102 5.09 -10.08 -4.61
N ILE A 103 5.17 -10.97 -3.63
CA ILE A 103 4.25 -12.09 -3.46
C ILE A 103 3.44 -11.92 -2.18
N PRO A 104 2.12 -12.13 -2.25
CA PRO A 104 1.26 -12.05 -1.09
C PRO A 104 1.49 -13.21 -0.14
N VAL A 105 1.40 -12.90 1.16
CA VAL A 105 1.43 -13.89 2.23
C VAL A 105 0.01 -14.27 2.59
N ARG A 106 -0.29 -15.57 2.56
CA ARG A 106 -1.55 -16.15 3.03
C ARG A 106 -1.34 -16.88 4.32
N LEU A 107 -2.16 -16.57 5.30
CA LEU A 107 -2.17 -17.23 6.59
C LEU A 107 -3.10 -18.44 6.52
N THR A 108 -2.64 -19.57 7.05
CA THR A 108 -3.44 -20.80 7.16
C THR A 108 -3.52 -21.24 8.61
N GLY A 109 -4.65 -21.87 8.96
CA GLY A 109 -4.91 -22.30 10.33
C GLY A 109 -5.61 -21.20 11.17
N SER A 110 -5.89 -21.54 12.42
CA SER A 110 -6.45 -20.64 13.44
C SER A 110 -5.50 -20.68 14.62
N ALA A 111 -4.86 -19.55 14.93
CA ALA A 111 -3.90 -19.46 16.03
C ALA A 111 -4.53 -19.81 17.37
N LYS A 112 -3.81 -20.56 18.20
CA LYS A 112 -4.21 -20.87 19.57
C LYS A 112 -4.42 -19.59 20.37
N GLY A 113 -3.56 -18.61 20.19
CA GLY A 113 -3.65 -17.33 20.88
C GLY A 113 -4.91 -16.52 20.56
N ILE A 114 -5.55 -16.71 19.38
CA ILE A 114 -6.86 -16.10 19.10
C ILE A 114 -7.95 -16.73 19.98
N LYS A 115 -7.88 -18.06 20.19
CA LYS A 115 -8.84 -18.75 21.07
C LYS A 115 -8.68 -18.32 22.53
N ASP A 116 -7.48 -17.93 22.92
CA ASP A 116 -7.14 -17.43 24.24
C ASP A 116 -7.41 -15.92 24.40
N GLY A 117 -8.08 -15.30 23.40
CA GLY A 117 -8.47 -13.89 23.43
C GLY A 117 -7.45 -12.91 22.82
N GLY A 118 -6.36 -13.40 22.23
CA GLY A 118 -5.38 -12.55 21.52
C GLY A 118 -5.90 -12.06 20.18
N ILE A 119 -5.26 -11.02 19.68
CA ILE A 119 -5.53 -10.42 18.37
C ILE A 119 -4.37 -10.76 17.43
N LEU A 120 -4.67 -11.35 16.28
CA LEU A 120 -3.68 -11.61 15.25
C LEU A 120 -3.45 -10.35 14.44
N GLN A 121 -2.21 -9.88 14.45
CA GLN A 121 -1.77 -8.72 13.69
C GLN A 121 -0.82 -9.15 12.59
N GLN A 122 -1.20 -8.94 11.34
CA GLN A 122 -0.34 -9.16 10.19
C GLN A 122 0.36 -7.85 9.84
N SER A 123 1.70 -7.80 10.03
CA SER A 123 2.52 -6.63 9.74
C SER A 123 2.96 -6.59 8.28
N ILE A 124 3.22 -7.76 7.70
CA ILE A 124 3.70 -7.88 6.32
C ILE A 124 2.67 -8.67 5.52
N HIS A 125 2.08 -8.02 4.53
CA HIS A 125 1.11 -8.63 3.61
C HIS A 125 1.75 -9.15 2.33
N ARG A 126 2.90 -8.61 1.93
CA ARG A 126 3.64 -8.96 0.72
C ARG A 126 5.13 -9.05 1.03
N ILE A 127 5.81 -9.98 0.38
CA ILE A 127 7.25 -10.19 0.51
C ILE A 127 7.89 -10.05 -0.86
N ARG A 128 9.00 -9.33 -0.92
CA ARG A 128 9.82 -9.20 -2.13
C ARG A 128 10.76 -10.37 -2.24
N ILE A 129 10.63 -11.07 -3.35
CA ILE A 129 11.48 -12.21 -3.68
C ILE A 129 12.22 -11.98 -4.99
N HIS A 130 13.39 -12.60 -5.10
CA HIS A 130 14.20 -12.61 -6.30
C HIS A 130 14.32 -14.06 -6.78
N CYS A 131 13.70 -14.37 -7.92
CA CYS A 131 13.62 -15.73 -8.45
C CYS A 131 13.58 -15.74 -9.98
N GLU A 132 13.63 -16.92 -10.56
CA GLU A 132 13.40 -17.13 -11.98
C GLU A 132 11.90 -17.01 -12.31
N PRO A 133 11.53 -16.47 -13.48
CA PRO A 133 10.13 -16.23 -13.86
C PRO A 133 9.24 -17.48 -13.81
N ASP A 134 9.84 -18.63 -14.12
CA ASP A 134 9.10 -19.90 -14.14
C ASP A 134 8.92 -20.52 -12.74
N SER A 135 9.65 -20.02 -11.72
CA SER A 135 9.62 -20.49 -10.33
C SER A 135 8.85 -19.56 -9.39
N VAL A 136 8.11 -18.58 -9.91
CA VAL A 136 7.33 -17.63 -9.11
C VAL A 136 6.12 -18.33 -8.51
N PRO A 137 6.01 -18.47 -7.15
CA PRO A 137 4.81 -19.00 -6.53
C PRO A 137 3.68 -17.95 -6.51
N GLU A 138 2.44 -18.39 -6.59
CA GLU A 138 1.29 -17.48 -6.57
C GLU A 138 1.12 -16.81 -5.20
N HIS A 139 1.46 -17.50 -4.12
CA HIS A 139 1.39 -17.00 -2.74
C HIS A 139 2.34 -17.78 -1.84
N VAL A 140 2.72 -17.15 -0.74
CA VAL A 140 3.49 -17.79 0.33
C VAL A 140 2.54 -18.15 1.47
N THR A 141 2.48 -19.42 1.81
CA THR A 141 1.61 -19.90 2.88
C THR A 141 2.36 -19.93 4.20
N VAL A 142 1.77 -19.32 5.23
CA VAL A 142 2.30 -19.30 6.60
C VAL A 142 1.28 -19.95 7.53
N ASP A 143 1.71 -21.02 8.22
CA ASP A 143 0.86 -21.66 9.21
C ASP A 143 0.95 -20.90 10.54
N VAL A 144 -0.21 -20.50 11.05
CA VAL A 144 -0.35 -19.77 12.32
C VAL A 144 -0.99 -20.62 13.43
N ALA A 145 -1.29 -21.91 13.16
CA ALA A 145 -2.08 -22.74 14.07
C ALA A 145 -1.45 -22.92 15.46
N GLU A 146 -0.13 -22.94 15.55
CA GLU A 146 0.60 -23.17 16.80
C GLU A 146 0.91 -21.90 17.60
N LEU A 147 0.63 -20.71 17.05
CA LEU A 147 0.99 -19.44 17.68
C LEU A 147 0.13 -19.18 18.93
N GLY A 148 0.79 -18.96 20.08
CA GLY A 148 0.21 -18.44 21.31
C GLY A 148 0.22 -16.92 21.38
N ILE A 149 -0.28 -16.37 22.49
CA ILE A 149 -0.24 -14.92 22.75
C ILE A 149 1.22 -14.50 23.00
N GLY A 150 1.69 -13.51 22.24
CA GLY A 150 3.07 -13.01 22.29
C GLY A 150 4.01 -13.64 21.27
N ASP A 151 3.58 -14.69 20.58
CA ASP A 151 4.41 -15.33 19.56
C ASP A 151 4.35 -14.57 18.24
N SER A 152 5.44 -14.69 17.47
CA SER A 152 5.55 -14.11 16.13
C SER A 152 6.23 -15.06 15.15
N VAL A 153 5.83 -14.98 13.89
CA VAL A 153 6.51 -15.65 12.77
C VAL A 153 7.30 -14.62 12.01
N HIS A 154 8.57 -14.90 11.79
CA HIS A 154 9.49 -14.03 11.06
C HIS A 154 9.70 -14.52 9.63
N ILE A 155 10.22 -13.64 8.77
CA ILE A 155 10.55 -13.98 7.38
C ILE A 155 11.58 -15.12 7.30
N LYS A 156 12.52 -15.20 8.24
CA LYS A 156 13.53 -16.28 8.32
C LYS A 156 12.93 -17.68 8.46
N ASP A 157 11.72 -17.80 9.02
CA ASP A 157 11.05 -19.07 9.29
C ASP A 157 10.38 -19.64 8.03
N LEU A 158 10.34 -18.84 6.95
CA LEU A 158 9.82 -19.26 5.66
C LEU A 158 10.81 -20.17 4.93
N LYS A 159 10.36 -21.34 4.56
CA LYS A 159 11.13 -22.30 3.74
C LYS A 159 10.69 -22.16 2.28
N LEU A 160 11.43 -21.38 1.51
CA LEU A 160 11.21 -21.21 0.08
C LEU A 160 12.41 -21.77 -0.68
N GLU A 161 12.19 -22.87 -1.42
CA GLU A 161 13.25 -23.54 -2.17
C GLU A 161 13.60 -22.75 -3.43
N GLY A 162 14.89 -22.43 -3.61
CA GLY A 162 15.38 -21.76 -4.83
C GLY A 162 15.06 -20.26 -4.94
N ILE A 163 14.49 -19.66 -3.90
CA ILE A 163 14.04 -18.26 -3.91
C ILE A 163 14.85 -17.44 -2.91
N LYS A 164 15.38 -16.29 -3.36
CA LYS A 164 16.07 -15.35 -2.48
C LYS A 164 15.11 -14.27 -2.01
N ILE A 165 14.92 -14.16 -0.71
CA ILE A 165 14.12 -13.08 -0.11
C ILE A 165 14.98 -11.82 -0.03
N MET A 166 14.41 -10.68 -0.45
CA MET A 166 15.10 -9.38 -0.46
C MET A 166 14.75 -8.54 0.76
N ASP A 167 13.68 -8.85 1.46
CA ASP A 167 13.26 -8.16 2.67
C ASP A 167 14.08 -8.60 3.89
N ASN A 168 14.04 -7.79 4.95
CA ASN A 168 14.78 -8.07 6.18
C ASN A 168 14.25 -9.34 6.86
N LEU A 169 15.11 -10.35 6.99
CA LEU A 169 14.78 -11.67 7.55
C LEU A 169 14.29 -11.63 9.02
N GLU A 170 14.66 -10.59 9.77
CA GLU A 170 14.25 -10.41 11.16
C GLU A 170 12.85 -9.80 11.32
N SER A 171 12.27 -9.32 10.23
CA SER A 171 10.93 -8.71 10.27
C SER A 171 9.87 -9.76 10.57
N ALA A 172 8.96 -9.43 11.50
CA ALA A 172 7.81 -10.25 11.82
C ALA A 172 6.73 -10.12 10.75
N ILE A 173 6.27 -11.25 10.23
CA ILE A 173 5.15 -11.32 9.27
C ILE A 173 3.84 -11.20 10.03
N VAL A 174 3.70 -11.99 11.08
CA VAL A 174 2.50 -12.11 11.90
C VAL A 174 2.90 -12.16 13.37
N THR A 175 2.14 -11.50 14.20
CA THR A 175 2.29 -11.50 15.66
C THR A 175 0.92 -11.65 16.30
N VAL A 176 0.83 -12.42 17.37
CA VAL A 176 -0.38 -12.49 18.20
C VAL A 176 -0.21 -11.59 19.41
N VAL A 177 -0.96 -10.51 19.46
CA VAL A 177 -0.88 -9.51 20.51
C VAL A 177 -1.98 -9.76 21.57
N PRO A 178 -1.70 -9.60 22.86
CA PRO A 178 -2.76 -9.66 23.87
C PRO A 178 -3.83 -8.58 23.60
N PRO A 179 -5.08 -8.83 23.98
CA PRO A 179 -6.13 -7.84 23.82
C PRO A 179 -5.78 -6.56 24.58
N PRO A 180 -6.12 -5.38 24.05
CA PRO A 180 -5.96 -4.14 24.79
C PRO A 180 -6.81 -4.21 26.06
N VAL A 181 -6.18 -4.18 27.22
CA VAL A 181 -6.89 -3.99 28.48
C VAL A 181 -7.38 -2.55 28.50
N ILE A 182 -8.61 -2.33 28.12
CA ILE A 182 -9.28 -1.06 28.41
C ILE A 182 -9.40 -1.04 29.92
N LYS A 183 -8.53 -0.29 30.61
CA LYS A 183 -8.81 0.10 31.96
C LYS A 183 -10.07 0.97 31.88
N GLU A 184 -11.22 0.37 32.19
CA GLU A 184 -12.36 1.17 32.61
C GLU A 184 -11.88 1.94 33.81
N GLU A 185 -11.56 3.21 33.61
CA GLU A 185 -11.47 4.17 34.72
C GLU A 185 -12.87 4.24 35.33
N THR A 186 -13.06 3.45 36.35
CA THR A 186 -14.24 3.55 37.20
C THR A 186 -14.38 5.01 37.61
N PRO A 187 -15.56 5.62 37.46
CA PRO A 187 -15.79 7.05 37.78
C PRO A 187 -15.48 7.42 39.23
N GLU A 188 -15.11 6.46 40.05
CA GLU A 188 -14.73 6.66 41.44
C GLU A 188 -13.31 7.23 41.65
N ALA A 189 -12.39 7.06 40.66
CA ALA A 189 -11.06 7.65 40.71
C ALA A 189 -11.02 9.12 40.27
N ALA A 190 -12.00 9.57 39.49
CA ALA A 190 -12.14 10.96 39.06
C ALA A 190 -12.74 11.84 40.16
N ALA A 191 -13.48 11.27 41.14
CA ALA A 191 -14.05 12.00 42.27
C ALA A 191 -13.03 12.24 43.39
N ALA A 192 -11.99 11.40 43.49
CA ALA A 192 -10.94 11.55 44.52
C ALA A 192 -9.86 12.58 44.13
N ALA A 193 -9.65 12.83 42.83
CA ALA A 193 -8.69 13.83 42.38
C ALA A 193 -9.23 15.27 42.34
N ALA A 194 -10.55 15.45 42.48
CA ALA A 194 -11.18 16.77 42.52
C ALA A 194 -11.30 17.38 43.97
N ALA A 195 -10.88 16.62 45.00
CA ALA A 195 -11.05 17.06 46.41
C ALA A 195 -9.79 17.66 47.03
N GLU A 196 -8.68 17.78 46.31
CA GLU A 196 -7.41 18.30 46.86
C GLU A 196 -6.80 19.40 45.98
N ALA A 197 -7.56 20.48 45.81
CA ALA A 197 -7.02 21.76 45.39
C ALA A 197 -7.45 22.82 46.38
N PRO A 198 -6.53 23.42 47.18
CA PRO A 198 -6.87 24.51 48.08
C PRO A 198 -7.18 25.78 47.30
N ALA A 199 -8.20 26.41 47.77
CA ALA A 199 -8.71 27.68 47.32
C ALA A 199 -7.74 28.85 47.52
N GLU A 200 -7.91 29.82 46.60
CA GLU A 200 -7.89 31.31 46.79
C GLU A 200 -6.54 32.05 46.81
N PRO A 201 -6.55 33.37 46.61
CA PRO A 201 -7.64 34.28 46.26
C PRO A 201 -7.37 35.31 45.13
N GLU A 202 -8.47 35.89 44.66
CA GLU A 202 -8.75 37.30 44.30
C GLU A 202 -7.61 38.25 43.91
N VAL A 203 -7.78 39.07 42.89
CA VAL A 203 -8.29 40.44 42.95
C VAL A 203 -8.30 41.13 41.57
N ILE A 204 -9.48 41.61 41.16
CA ILE A 204 -9.90 42.93 40.72
C ILE A 204 -9.04 43.73 39.71
N GLY A 205 -9.71 44.18 38.70
CA GLY A 205 -9.41 45.46 38.07
C GLY A 205 -9.72 45.53 36.58
N LYS A 206 -10.93 45.70 36.23
CA LYS A 206 -11.58 46.96 35.82
C LYS A 206 -11.09 47.58 34.49
N THR A 207 -12.02 47.52 33.60
CA THR A 207 -12.58 48.59 32.74
C THR A 207 -11.75 49.27 31.67
N LYS A 208 -12.36 49.26 30.56
CA LYS A 208 -12.86 50.38 29.69
C LYS A 208 -12.13 50.44 28.36
N LYS A 209 -12.89 50.16 27.34
CA LYS A 209 -13.75 51.04 26.53
C LYS A 209 -13.00 51.73 25.39
N THR A 210 -13.54 51.56 24.26
CA THR A 210 -13.90 52.53 23.27
C THR A 210 -12.97 52.64 22.07
N GLU A 211 -13.59 52.29 20.98
CA GLU A 211 -13.93 53.05 19.78
C GLU A 211 -12.79 53.36 18.82
N GLU A 212 -13.11 52.96 17.66
CA GLU A 212 -13.47 53.77 16.46
C GLU A 212 -12.29 54.15 15.57
N GLY A 213 -12.53 53.90 14.34
CA GLY A 213 -12.20 54.75 13.26
C GLY A 213 -11.39 54.07 12.14
N ALA A 214 -12.06 53.53 11.20
CA ALA A 214 -12.30 54.15 9.89
C ALA A 214 -11.02 54.40 9.05
N GLU A 215 -11.06 53.79 7.90
CA GLU A 215 -10.99 54.45 6.60
C GLU A 215 -9.63 54.51 5.88
N ALA A 216 -9.77 54.12 4.66
CA ALA A 216 -9.13 54.60 3.45
C ALA A 216 -7.97 53.74 2.87
N ALA A 217 -8.37 53.04 1.83
CA ALA A 217 -7.55 52.96 0.61
C ALA A 217 -7.38 54.39 0.04
N PRO A 218 -6.60 54.68 -0.98
CA PRO A 218 -6.20 53.82 -2.07
C PRO A 218 -4.78 54.10 -2.66
N ASP A 219 -4.59 53.42 -3.81
CA ASP A 219 -3.85 53.90 -5.01
C ASP A 219 -2.32 53.76 -5.05
N GLU A 220 -1.92 53.20 -6.03
CA GLU A 220 -1.59 53.43 -7.43
C GLU A 220 -0.10 53.22 -7.79
N LYS A 221 0.07 52.53 -8.89
CA LYS A 221 1.12 52.65 -9.93
C LYS A 221 2.52 52.15 -9.62
N ALA A 222 2.93 51.23 -10.37
CA ALA A 222 3.33 51.13 -11.78
C ALA A 222 4.83 50.97 -11.97
N LYS A 223 5.15 50.11 -12.91
CA LYS A 223 6.37 50.09 -13.76
C LYS A 223 7.67 49.53 -13.17
N LYS A 224 8.09 48.41 -13.59
CA LYS A 224 8.87 48.23 -14.84
C LYS A 224 9.00 46.75 -15.14
#